data_17fd52d33b058be23cb47cdae0c59dc3
#
_entry.id   17fd52d33b058be23cb47cdae0c59dc3
#
_cell.length_a   1.000
_cell.length_b   1.000
_cell.length_c   1.000
_cell.angle_alpha   90.00
_cell.angle_beta   90.00
_cell.angle_gamma   90.00
#
_symmetry.space_group_name_H-M   'P 1'
#
loop_
_entity.id
_entity.type
_entity.pdbx_description
1 polymer ?
#
loop_
_entity_poly.entity_id
_entity_poly.type
_entity_poly.pdbx_seq_one_letter_code
_entity_poly.pdbx_strand_id
1 'polypeptide(L)'
;MLFKNNLRRGFLNLAGKKIGDKGLLILLQQDFLGDLKKLDLRYNEISARGAKHLASSASFKNLKTLILKHNFLSDEGSIALAKSSGFTQIKEMQLGWNEIRDAGALAFVESKNFPNLEKLDLRGNFLAGKTKEALRSSLSHLKSLRIFQSE
;
A
#
# COMPACT_ATOMS: atom_id res chain seq x y z
N MET A 1 0.36 16.18 17.09
CA MET A 1 0.49 17.45 16.33
C MET A 1 0.71 17.18 14.84
N LEU A 2 1.73 16.41 14.46
CA LEU A 2 2.00 16.13 13.05
C LEU A 2 0.78 15.57 12.31
N PHE A 3 0.08 14.61 12.90
CA PHE A 3 -1.03 13.97 12.21
C PHE A 3 -2.20 14.93 12.00
N LYS A 4 -2.63 15.62 13.06
CA LYS A 4 -3.77 16.53 12.98
C LYS A 4 -3.53 17.70 12.01
N ASN A 5 -2.29 18.20 11.94
CA ASN A 5 -1.94 19.28 11.04
C ASN A 5 -2.03 18.87 9.57
N ASN A 6 -2.00 17.56 9.28
CA ASN A 6 -2.00 17.02 7.93
C ASN A 6 -3.26 16.23 7.62
N LEU A 7 -4.28 16.32 8.46
CA LEU A 7 -5.54 15.62 8.30
C LEU A 7 -6.63 16.59 7.81
N ARG A 8 -7.24 16.27 6.67
CA ARG A 8 -8.30 17.07 6.05
C ARG A 8 -9.39 16.17 5.48
N ARG A 9 -10.58 16.20 6.06
CA ARG A 9 -11.75 15.51 5.51
C ARG A 9 -11.51 14.04 5.17
N GLY A 10 -10.86 13.30 6.07
CA GLY A 10 -10.57 11.88 5.85
C GLY A 10 -9.31 11.62 5.02
N PHE A 11 -8.61 12.64 4.57
CA PHE A 11 -7.32 12.52 3.89
C PHE A 11 -6.19 12.89 4.84
N LEU A 12 -5.35 11.92 5.18
CA LEU A 12 -4.12 12.15 5.94
C LEU A 12 -2.94 12.13 4.98
N ASN A 13 -2.32 13.31 4.80
CA ASN A 13 -1.16 13.45 3.92
C ASN A 13 0.12 13.58 4.74
N LEU A 14 0.89 12.50 4.79
CA LEU A 14 2.17 12.46 5.48
C LEU A 14 3.35 12.29 4.51
N ALA A 15 3.14 12.60 3.23
CA ALA A 15 4.18 12.46 2.21
C ALA A 15 5.45 13.24 2.60
N GLY A 16 6.60 12.56 2.54
CA GLY A 16 7.89 13.20 2.79
C GLY A 16 8.14 13.65 4.22
N LYS A 17 7.45 13.09 5.19
CA LYS A 17 7.58 13.50 6.60
C LYS A 17 8.62 12.70 7.38
N LYS A 18 9.23 11.71 6.74
CA LYS A 18 10.28 10.87 7.36
C LYS A 18 9.84 10.26 8.68
N ILE A 19 8.62 9.75 8.72
CA ILE A 19 8.09 9.19 9.98
C ILE A 19 8.75 7.86 10.35
N GLY A 20 9.22 7.10 9.36
CA GLY A 20 9.83 5.78 9.58
C GLY A 20 8.86 4.77 10.15
N ASP A 21 9.38 3.59 10.48
CA ASP A 21 8.57 2.53 11.09
C ASP A 21 8.05 2.94 12.47
N LYS A 22 8.86 3.69 13.23
CA LYS A 22 8.46 4.15 14.56
C LYS A 22 7.30 5.15 14.49
N GLY A 23 7.37 6.10 13.58
CA GLY A 23 6.29 7.05 13.37
C GLY A 23 5.01 6.36 12.91
N LEU A 24 5.15 5.35 12.06
CA LEU A 24 4.02 4.55 11.62
C LEU A 24 3.35 3.82 12.80
N LEU A 25 4.13 3.25 13.72
CA LEU A 25 3.56 2.62 14.92
C LEU A 25 2.77 3.62 15.76
N ILE A 26 3.25 4.84 15.90
CA ILE A 26 2.53 5.89 16.63
C ILE A 26 1.23 6.24 15.90
N LEU A 27 1.28 6.35 14.57
CA LEU A 27 0.08 6.58 13.76
C LEU A 27 -0.97 5.50 14.00
N LEU A 28 -0.55 4.24 14.04
CA LEU A 28 -1.47 3.11 14.19
C LEU A 28 -2.17 3.06 15.54
N GLN A 29 -1.74 3.87 16.51
CA GLN A 29 -2.36 3.98 17.84
C GLN A 29 -3.39 5.11 17.91
N GLN A 30 -3.57 5.86 16.84
CA GLN A 30 -4.49 7.01 16.85
C GLN A 30 -5.95 6.57 16.71
N ASP A 31 -6.85 7.37 17.24
CA ASP A 31 -8.29 7.06 17.27
C ASP A 31 -9.05 7.46 16.01
N PHE A 32 -8.44 8.21 15.10
CA PHE A 32 -9.11 8.71 13.89
C PHE A 32 -8.99 7.77 12.68
N LEU A 33 -8.31 6.64 12.80
CA LEU A 33 -8.00 5.78 11.65
C LEU A 33 -9.25 5.25 10.93
N GLY A 34 -10.31 4.99 11.70
CA GLY A 34 -11.57 4.52 11.12
C GLY A 34 -12.26 5.54 10.21
N ASP A 35 -11.92 6.81 10.37
CA ASP A 35 -12.50 7.88 9.56
C ASP A 35 -11.67 8.20 8.32
N LEU A 36 -10.48 7.64 8.20
CA LEU A 36 -9.61 7.88 7.06
C LEU A 36 -10.16 7.22 5.81
N LYS A 37 -10.22 7.99 4.72
CA LYS A 37 -10.56 7.51 3.38
C LYS A 37 -9.33 7.43 2.49
N LYS A 38 -8.32 8.26 2.74
CA LYS A 38 -7.07 8.28 1.98
C LYS A 38 -5.89 8.51 2.92
N LEU A 39 -4.87 7.69 2.76
CA LEU A 39 -3.63 7.77 3.54
C LEU A 39 -2.45 7.83 2.58
N ASP A 40 -1.72 8.94 2.60
CA ASP A 40 -0.52 9.13 1.78
C ASP A 40 0.71 9.04 2.66
N LEU A 41 1.47 7.95 2.49
CA LEU A 41 2.67 7.65 3.25
C LEU A 41 3.92 7.60 2.35
N ARG A 42 3.88 8.17 1.16
CA ARG A 42 5.05 8.12 0.27
C ARG A 42 6.23 8.88 0.87
N TYR A 43 7.44 8.44 0.53
CA TYR A 43 8.70 9.03 1.00
C TYR A 43 8.78 9.10 2.53
N ASN A 44 8.57 7.96 3.21
CA ASN A 44 8.60 7.94 4.68
C ASN A 44 9.56 6.91 5.29
N GLU A 45 10.42 6.31 4.48
CA GLU A 45 11.41 5.36 4.98
C GLU A 45 10.77 4.17 5.70
N ILE A 46 9.58 3.75 5.23
CA ILE A 46 8.87 2.59 5.79
C ILE A 46 9.48 1.31 5.21
N SER A 47 9.91 0.42 6.09
CA SER A 47 10.48 -0.87 5.71
C SER A 47 9.42 -1.98 5.74
N ALA A 48 9.87 -3.21 5.44
CA ALA A 48 9.02 -4.39 5.56
C ALA A 48 8.41 -4.52 6.95
N ARG A 49 9.16 -4.14 7.98
CA ARG A 49 8.69 -4.18 9.37
C ARG A 49 7.51 -3.25 9.58
N GLY A 50 7.61 -2.01 9.08
CA GLY A 50 6.50 -1.06 9.14
C GLY A 50 5.30 -1.54 8.35
N ALA A 51 5.53 -2.10 7.16
CA ALA A 51 4.46 -2.67 6.34
C ALA A 51 3.73 -3.81 7.05
N LYS A 52 4.45 -4.65 7.79
CA LYS A 52 3.84 -5.73 8.58
C LYS A 52 2.95 -5.18 9.69
N HIS A 53 3.37 -4.13 10.37
CA HIS A 53 2.54 -3.47 11.37
C HIS A 53 1.27 -2.88 10.75
N LEU A 54 1.43 -2.20 9.62
CA LEU A 54 0.30 -1.63 8.88
C LEU A 54 -0.69 -2.72 8.45
N ALA A 55 -0.17 -3.83 7.91
CA ALA A 55 -0.96 -4.96 7.44
C ALA A 55 -1.72 -5.66 8.57
N SER A 56 -1.21 -5.60 9.79
CA SER A 56 -1.84 -6.21 10.97
C SER A 56 -2.90 -5.32 11.61
N SER A 57 -3.04 -4.08 11.17
CA SER A 57 -4.02 -3.16 11.73
C SER A 57 -5.42 -3.47 11.23
N ALA A 58 -6.40 -3.49 12.12
CA ALA A 58 -7.80 -3.65 11.79
C ALA A 58 -8.57 -2.33 11.84
N SER A 59 -7.86 -1.21 11.99
CA SER A 59 -8.49 0.08 12.27
C SER A 59 -8.90 0.88 11.04
N PHE A 60 -8.45 0.48 9.85
CA PHE A 60 -8.72 1.22 8.60
C PHE A 60 -10.01 0.77 7.92
N LYS A 61 -11.13 0.93 8.61
CA LYS A 61 -12.43 0.39 8.15
C LYS A 61 -12.98 1.04 6.91
N ASN A 62 -12.62 2.30 6.66
CA ASN A 62 -13.16 3.08 5.55
C ASN A 62 -12.11 3.53 4.53
N LEU A 63 -10.87 3.04 4.65
CA LEU A 63 -9.79 3.47 3.78
C LEU A 63 -10.02 2.98 2.35
N LYS A 64 -10.01 3.92 1.40
CA LYS A 64 -10.23 3.68 -0.03
C LYS A 64 -8.92 3.74 -0.83
N THR A 65 -8.00 4.59 -0.41
CA THR A 65 -6.73 4.82 -1.13
C THR A 65 -5.57 4.75 -0.15
N LEU A 66 -4.61 3.88 -0.45
CA LEU A 66 -3.37 3.75 0.31
C LEU A 66 -2.20 4.00 -0.64
N ILE A 67 -1.39 5.03 -0.32
CA ILE A 67 -0.22 5.40 -1.12
C ILE A 67 1.03 5.12 -0.30
N LEU A 68 1.84 4.18 -0.77
CA LEU A 68 3.10 3.77 -0.14
C LEU A 68 4.30 3.89 -1.09
N LYS A 69 4.16 4.64 -2.17
CA LYS A 69 5.25 4.83 -3.14
C LYS A 69 6.52 5.33 -2.46
N HIS A 70 7.68 4.91 -2.99
CA HIS A 70 8.97 5.38 -2.54
C HIS A 70 9.23 5.13 -1.05
N ASN A 71 9.05 3.90 -0.65
CA ASN A 71 9.45 3.38 0.66
C ASN A 71 10.38 2.18 0.43
N PHE A 72 10.57 1.34 1.42
CA PHE A 72 11.46 0.20 1.37
C PHE A 72 10.75 -1.10 1.77
N LEU A 73 9.56 -1.33 1.18
CA LEU A 73 8.70 -2.45 1.58
C LEU A 73 9.31 -3.81 1.29
N SER A 74 10.01 -3.96 0.17
CA SER A 74 10.53 -5.22 -0.33
C SER A 74 9.44 -6.28 -0.53
N ASP A 75 9.80 -7.49 -0.88
CA ASP A 75 8.85 -8.60 -1.03
C ASP A 75 8.12 -8.89 0.27
N GLU A 76 8.84 -8.88 1.39
CA GLU A 76 8.24 -9.20 2.68
C GLU A 76 7.11 -8.24 3.04
N GLY A 77 7.32 -6.94 2.82
CA GLY A 77 6.30 -5.93 3.08
C GLY A 77 5.11 -6.06 2.13
N SER A 78 5.39 -6.29 0.86
CA SER A 78 4.35 -6.48 -0.15
C SER A 78 3.49 -7.71 0.14
N ILE A 79 4.13 -8.83 0.50
CA ILE A 79 3.43 -10.06 0.86
C ILE A 79 2.53 -9.83 2.09
N ALA A 80 3.05 -9.14 3.11
CA ALA A 80 2.27 -8.84 4.31
C ALA A 80 1.02 -8.03 3.96
N LEU A 81 1.16 -7.01 3.11
CA LEU A 81 0.01 -6.22 2.66
C LEU A 81 -0.98 -7.06 1.86
N ALA A 82 -0.49 -7.90 0.94
CA ALA A 82 -1.36 -8.75 0.13
C ALA A 82 -2.17 -9.75 0.96
N LYS A 83 -1.62 -10.19 2.09
CA LYS A 83 -2.28 -11.12 3.02
C LYS A 83 -3.14 -10.42 4.07
N SER A 84 -3.10 -9.09 4.15
CA SER A 84 -3.84 -8.35 5.16
C SER A 84 -5.34 -8.46 4.95
N SER A 85 -6.08 -8.70 6.02
CA SER A 85 -7.54 -8.66 6.01
C SER A 85 -8.10 -7.31 6.49
N GLY A 86 -7.22 -6.34 6.75
CA GLY A 86 -7.60 -5.05 7.34
C GLY A 86 -8.02 -3.98 6.34
N PHE A 87 -7.96 -4.26 5.02
CA PHE A 87 -8.19 -3.24 3.99
C PHE A 87 -9.33 -3.63 3.04
N THR A 88 -10.45 -4.05 3.59
CA THR A 88 -11.57 -4.57 2.77
C THR A 88 -12.20 -3.51 1.87
N GLN A 89 -12.06 -2.23 2.19
CA GLN A 89 -12.65 -1.13 1.43
C GLN A 89 -11.70 -0.50 0.41
N ILE A 90 -10.45 -0.95 0.35
CA ILE A 90 -9.44 -0.37 -0.54
C ILE A 90 -9.89 -0.51 -2.01
N LYS A 91 -9.85 0.62 -2.71
CA LYS A 91 -10.08 0.70 -4.16
C LYS A 91 -8.80 0.98 -4.92
N GLU A 92 -7.85 1.66 -4.31
CA GLU A 92 -6.59 2.01 -4.94
C GLU A 92 -5.42 1.78 -4.00
N MET A 93 -4.39 1.06 -4.47
CA MET A 93 -3.16 0.83 -3.74
C MET A 93 -1.98 1.18 -4.63
N GLN A 94 -1.11 2.06 -4.14
CA GLN A 94 0.08 2.50 -4.87
C GLN A 94 1.33 2.04 -4.14
N LEU A 95 2.06 1.11 -4.77
CA LEU A 95 3.24 0.46 -4.21
C LEU A 95 4.48 0.67 -5.08
N GLY A 96 4.48 1.67 -5.94
CA GLY A 96 5.61 1.96 -6.83
C GLY A 96 6.90 2.27 -6.07
N TRP A 97 8.04 1.90 -6.66
CA TRP A 97 9.37 2.20 -6.13
C TRP A 97 9.57 1.73 -4.69
N ASN A 98 9.40 0.41 -4.47
CA ASN A 98 9.51 -0.20 -3.15
C ASN A 98 10.42 -1.42 -3.09
N GLU A 99 11.26 -1.62 -4.10
CA GLU A 99 12.16 -2.78 -4.16
C GLU A 99 11.41 -4.11 -4.12
N ILE A 100 10.19 -4.13 -4.66
CA ILE A 100 9.39 -5.34 -4.76
C ILE A 100 9.88 -6.15 -5.96
N ARG A 101 10.00 -7.45 -5.78
CA ARG A 101 10.37 -8.40 -6.82
C ARG A 101 9.19 -9.31 -7.14
N ASP A 102 9.44 -10.40 -7.83
CA ASP A 102 8.37 -11.26 -8.34
C ASP A 102 7.47 -11.83 -7.24
N ALA A 103 8.05 -12.34 -6.15
CA ALA A 103 7.25 -12.94 -5.08
C ALA A 103 6.31 -11.92 -4.43
N GLY A 104 6.79 -10.70 -4.21
CA GLY A 104 5.97 -9.64 -3.60
C GLY A 104 4.82 -9.22 -4.49
N ALA A 105 5.06 -9.12 -5.79
CA ALA A 105 4.02 -8.74 -6.74
C ALA A 105 2.99 -9.86 -6.94
N LEU A 106 3.47 -11.10 -7.08
CA LEU A 106 2.59 -12.26 -7.30
C LEU A 106 1.67 -12.55 -6.12
N ALA A 107 2.05 -12.09 -4.93
CA ALA A 107 1.19 -12.23 -3.75
C ALA A 107 -0.18 -11.55 -3.95
N PHE A 108 -0.25 -10.49 -4.76
CA PHE A 108 -1.52 -9.83 -5.07
C PHE A 108 -2.38 -10.62 -6.04
N VAL A 109 -1.77 -11.46 -6.87
CA VAL A 109 -2.52 -12.36 -7.76
C VAL A 109 -3.30 -13.40 -6.95
N GLU A 110 -2.68 -13.90 -5.89
CA GLU A 110 -3.27 -14.94 -5.05
C GLU A 110 -4.17 -14.39 -3.95
N SER A 111 -4.10 -13.10 -3.68
CA SER A 111 -4.85 -12.49 -2.58
C SER A 111 -6.34 -12.41 -2.90
N LYS A 112 -7.16 -12.77 -1.90
CA LYS A 112 -8.62 -12.64 -1.96
C LYS A 112 -9.12 -11.56 -1.00
N ASN A 113 -8.21 -10.78 -0.43
CA ASN A 113 -8.53 -9.84 0.65
C ASN A 113 -8.89 -8.43 0.16
N PHE A 114 -8.85 -8.21 -1.16
CA PHE A 114 -9.15 -6.90 -1.74
C PHE A 114 -10.32 -6.96 -2.72
N PRO A 115 -11.54 -7.27 -2.23
CA PRO A 115 -12.69 -7.48 -3.13
C PRO A 115 -13.10 -6.21 -3.89
N ASN A 116 -12.72 -5.03 -3.39
CA ASN A 116 -13.08 -3.75 -3.98
C ASN A 116 -11.94 -3.07 -4.74
N LEU A 117 -10.79 -3.74 -4.88
CA LEU A 117 -9.64 -3.15 -5.55
C LEU A 117 -9.92 -2.89 -7.01
N GLU A 118 -9.67 -1.67 -7.45
CA GLU A 118 -9.86 -1.20 -8.82
C GLU A 118 -8.55 -0.79 -9.48
N LYS A 119 -7.61 -0.27 -8.70
CA LYS A 119 -6.35 0.25 -9.22
C LYS A 119 -5.17 -0.22 -8.38
N LEU A 120 -4.17 -0.78 -9.06
CA LEU A 120 -2.93 -1.22 -8.44
C LEU A 120 -1.74 -0.66 -9.23
N ASP A 121 -0.85 0.04 -8.55
CA ASP A 121 0.35 0.63 -9.15
C ASP A 121 1.58 -0.03 -8.56
N LEU A 122 2.33 -0.77 -9.39
CA LEU A 122 3.56 -1.47 -9.04
C LEU A 122 4.75 -0.97 -9.85
N ARG A 123 4.66 0.21 -10.46
CA ARG A 123 5.76 0.76 -11.27
C ARG A 123 7.03 0.93 -10.45
N GLY A 124 8.18 0.90 -11.12
CA GLY A 124 9.46 1.15 -10.47
C GLY A 124 9.96 0.03 -9.58
N ASN A 125 9.36 -1.14 -9.64
CA ASN A 125 9.81 -2.33 -8.92
C ASN A 125 10.59 -3.26 -9.87
N PHE A 126 11.12 -4.37 -9.36
CA PHE A 126 12.01 -5.26 -10.10
C PHE A 126 11.28 -6.52 -10.54
N LEU A 127 10.34 -6.37 -11.49
CA LEU A 127 9.48 -7.47 -11.94
C LEU A 127 10.00 -8.05 -13.26
N ALA A 128 10.12 -9.37 -13.31
CA ALA A 128 10.46 -10.08 -14.54
C ALA A 128 9.27 -10.04 -15.53
N GLY A 129 9.56 -10.24 -16.82
CA GLY A 129 8.52 -10.26 -17.84
C GLY A 129 7.41 -11.26 -17.58
N LYS A 130 7.76 -12.46 -17.11
CA LYS A 130 6.79 -13.50 -16.74
C LYS A 130 5.83 -13.03 -15.65
N THR A 131 6.35 -12.32 -14.67
CA THR A 131 5.55 -11.78 -13.57
C THR A 131 4.59 -10.72 -14.09
N LYS A 132 5.06 -9.82 -14.96
CA LYS A 132 4.20 -8.80 -15.56
C LYS A 132 3.06 -9.43 -16.36
N GLU A 133 3.35 -10.49 -17.11
CA GLU A 133 2.33 -11.21 -17.86
C GLU A 133 1.31 -11.86 -16.94
N ALA A 134 1.76 -12.51 -15.86
CA ALA A 134 0.88 -13.12 -14.87
C ALA A 134 -0.04 -12.10 -14.21
N LEU A 135 0.51 -10.94 -13.87
CA LEU A 135 -0.27 -9.84 -13.30
C LEU A 135 -1.35 -9.36 -14.26
N ARG A 136 -1.01 -9.16 -15.53
CA ARG A 136 -1.98 -8.73 -16.55
C ARG A 136 -3.10 -9.73 -16.72
N SER A 137 -2.76 -11.03 -16.78
CA SER A 137 -3.77 -12.08 -16.97
C SER A 137 -4.68 -12.22 -15.78
N SER A 138 -4.10 -12.25 -14.57
CA SER A 138 -4.85 -12.56 -13.35
C SER A 138 -5.60 -11.36 -12.79
N LEU A 139 -5.12 -10.13 -13.07
CA LEU A 139 -5.71 -8.90 -12.58
C LEU A 139 -6.36 -8.08 -13.69
N SER A 140 -6.78 -8.72 -14.76
CA SER A 140 -7.41 -8.07 -15.92
C SER A 140 -8.73 -7.37 -15.57
N HIS A 141 -9.36 -7.75 -14.46
CA HIS A 141 -10.60 -7.14 -14.00
C HIS A 141 -10.38 -5.74 -13.37
N LEU A 142 -9.15 -5.39 -13.05
CA LEU A 142 -8.85 -4.07 -12.49
C LEU A 142 -9.03 -2.98 -13.55
N LYS A 143 -9.53 -1.82 -13.14
CA LYS A 143 -9.65 -0.65 -14.01
C LYS A 143 -8.30 -0.11 -14.44
N SER A 144 -7.30 -0.24 -13.57
CA SER A 144 -5.94 0.22 -13.85
C SER A 144 -4.93 -0.69 -13.15
N LEU A 145 -4.01 -1.22 -13.94
CA LEU A 145 -2.85 -1.96 -13.44
C LEU A 145 -1.61 -1.32 -14.08
N ARG A 146 -0.79 -0.67 -13.27
CA ARG A 146 0.44 -0.02 -13.72
C ARG A 146 1.65 -0.81 -13.27
N ILE A 147 2.40 -1.34 -14.22
CA ILE A 147 3.56 -2.20 -13.95
C ILE A 147 4.80 -1.78 -14.73
N PHE A 148 4.68 -0.87 -15.69
CA PHE A 148 5.81 -0.32 -16.43
C PHE A 148 6.12 1.09 -15.96
N GLN A 149 7.40 1.45 -15.89
CA GLN A 149 7.83 2.76 -15.45
C GLN A 149 7.36 3.91 -16.36
N SER A 150 7.10 3.60 -17.61
CA SER A 150 6.68 4.59 -18.61
C SER A 150 5.19 4.90 -18.61
N GLU A 151 4.43 4.23 -17.77
CA GLU A 151 2.98 4.41 -17.70
C GLU A 151 2.54 5.65 -16.93
#